data_486dc4d5cc57616bb05a4a464ff53186
#
_entry.id   486dc4d5cc57616bb05a4a464ff53186
#
_cell.length_a   1.000
_cell.length_b   1.000
_cell.length_c   1.000
_cell.angle_alpha   90.00
_cell.angle_beta   90.00
_cell.angle_gamma   90.00
#
_symmetry.space_group_name_H-M   'P 1'
#
loop_
_entity.id
_entity.type
_entity.pdbx_description
1 polymer ?
#
loop_
_entity_poly.entity_id
_entity_poly.type
_entity_poly.pdbx_seq_one_letter_code
_entity_poly.pdbx_strand_id
1 'polypeptide(L)'
;MNRIFADTFYFLALLNQDDAAHGKARAVSEELTDPIITTAWVLTEVADALAAPNLRHVFLRLMEILPSDPNTTIVPPSQAPF
;
A
#
# COMPACT_ATOMS: atom_id res chain seq x y z
N MET A 1 6.04 18.87 -8.02
CA MET A 1 6.20 17.70 -7.15
C MET A 1 5.29 16.58 -7.66
N ASN A 2 5.85 15.43 -7.94
CA ASN A 2 5.10 14.31 -8.47
C ASN A 2 4.55 13.45 -7.35
N ARG A 3 3.31 13.03 -7.51
CA ARG A 3 2.72 12.02 -6.63
C ARG A 3 2.96 10.65 -7.23
N ILE A 4 3.20 9.67 -6.38
CA ILE A 4 3.44 8.31 -6.80
C ILE A 4 2.20 7.47 -6.45
N PHE A 5 1.60 6.86 -7.47
CA PHE A 5 0.44 6.00 -7.25
C PHE A 5 0.91 4.62 -6.78
N ALA A 6 0.46 4.23 -5.60
CA ALA A 6 0.76 2.91 -5.05
C ALA A 6 -0.39 1.97 -5.38
N ASP A 7 -0.11 0.97 -6.21
CA ASP A 7 -1.10 -0.03 -6.60
C ASP A 7 -1.01 -1.28 -5.71
N THR A 8 -1.88 -2.25 -5.99
CA THR A 8 -1.94 -3.49 -5.22
C THR A 8 -0.61 -4.25 -5.24
N PHE A 9 0.03 -4.33 -6.40
CA PHE A 9 1.29 -5.06 -6.52
C PHE A 9 2.40 -4.44 -5.69
N TYR A 10 2.46 -3.11 -5.64
CA TYR A 10 3.45 -2.42 -4.83
C TYR A 10 3.30 -2.79 -3.35
N PHE A 11 2.07 -2.73 -2.83
CA PHE A 11 1.84 -3.07 -1.43
C PHE A 11 2.13 -4.53 -1.14
N LEU A 12 1.72 -5.44 -2.03
CA LEU A 12 1.97 -6.86 -1.81
C LEU A 12 3.46 -7.18 -1.82
N ALA A 13 4.22 -6.58 -2.74
CA ALA A 13 5.66 -6.76 -2.78
C ALA A 13 6.34 -6.19 -1.53
N LEU A 14 5.87 -5.04 -1.07
CA LEU A 14 6.43 -4.39 0.11
C LEU A 14 6.16 -5.18 1.39
N LEU A 15 5.00 -5.79 1.49
CA LEU A 15 4.56 -6.47 2.71
C LEU A 15 4.93 -7.94 2.78
N ASN A 16 5.15 -8.59 1.63
CA ASN A 16 5.46 -10.01 1.57
C ASN A 16 6.94 -10.25 1.30
N GLN A 17 7.66 -10.70 2.32
CA GLN A 17 9.10 -10.94 2.22
C GLN A 17 9.45 -12.04 1.23
N ASP A 18 8.52 -12.93 0.93
CA ASP A 18 8.73 -14.02 0.00
C ASP A 18 8.51 -13.62 -1.46
N ASP A 19 7.98 -12.41 -1.69
CA ASP A 19 7.79 -11.90 -3.03
C ASP A 19 9.13 -11.56 -3.66
N ALA A 20 9.33 -12.00 -4.92
CA ALA A 20 10.58 -11.76 -5.63
C ALA A 20 10.91 -10.27 -5.77
N ALA A 21 9.90 -9.40 -5.78
CA ALA A 21 10.06 -7.96 -5.90
C ALA A 21 10.20 -7.25 -4.56
N HIS A 22 10.19 -7.98 -3.43
CA HIS A 22 10.19 -7.36 -2.11
C HIS A 22 11.38 -6.43 -1.88
N GLY A 23 12.58 -6.91 -2.16
CA GLY A 23 13.79 -6.12 -1.97
C GLY A 23 13.79 -4.85 -2.78
N LYS A 24 13.33 -4.93 -4.03
CA LYS A 24 13.25 -3.77 -4.91
C LYS A 24 12.19 -2.78 -4.42
N ALA A 25 11.03 -3.27 -4.04
CA ALA A 25 9.95 -2.41 -3.53
C ALA A 25 10.39 -1.70 -2.25
N ARG A 26 11.08 -2.40 -1.37
CA ARG A 26 11.58 -1.81 -0.13
C ARG A 26 12.63 -0.74 -0.40
N ALA A 27 13.56 -1.02 -1.32
CA ALA A 27 14.59 -0.03 -1.68
C ALA A 27 13.97 1.23 -2.26
N VAL A 28 13.00 1.07 -3.17
CA VAL A 28 12.28 2.21 -3.75
C VAL A 28 11.55 2.98 -2.65
N SER A 29 10.88 2.28 -1.74
CA SER A 29 10.15 2.91 -0.64
C SER A 29 11.05 3.75 0.25
N GLU A 30 12.26 3.27 0.53
CA GLU A 30 13.22 4.00 1.36
C GLU A 30 13.78 5.24 0.66
N GLU A 31 13.86 5.22 -0.66
CA GLU A 31 14.36 6.35 -1.45
C GLU A 31 13.28 7.37 -1.77
N LEU A 32 12.01 6.99 -1.68
CA LEU A 32 10.92 7.89 -2.03
C LEU A 32 10.75 8.99 -1.01
N THR A 33 10.83 10.22 -1.49
CA THR A 33 10.50 11.40 -0.70
C THR A 33 9.21 12.04 -1.19
N ASP A 34 8.68 11.59 -2.34
CA ASP A 34 7.46 12.13 -2.92
C ASP A 34 6.21 11.59 -2.22
N PRO A 35 5.14 12.38 -2.17
CA PRO A 35 3.89 11.90 -1.60
C PRO A 35 3.33 10.71 -2.36
N ILE A 36 2.75 9.77 -1.61
CA ILE A 36 2.11 8.58 -2.16
C ILE A 36 0.61 8.79 -2.19
N ILE A 37 -0.01 8.40 -3.29
CA ILE A 37 -1.46 8.38 -3.40
C ILE A 37 -1.92 6.95 -3.69
N THR A 38 -2.95 6.51 -3.00
CA THR A 38 -3.60 5.23 -3.25
C THR A 38 -5.11 5.41 -3.10
N THR A 39 -5.87 4.37 -3.35
CA THR A 39 -7.32 4.42 -3.25
C THR A 39 -7.83 3.38 -2.27
N ALA A 40 -9.04 3.59 -1.76
CA ALA A 40 -9.71 2.60 -0.93
C ALA A 40 -9.92 1.30 -1.72
N TRP A 41 -10.07 1.40 -3.02
CA TRP A 41 -10.22 0.24 -3.90
C TRP A 41 -8.96 -0.63 -3.90
N VAL A 42 -7.78 -0.01 -4.03
CA VAL A 42 -6.51 -0.73 -3.94
C VAL A 42 -6.37 -1.41 -2.58
N LEU A 43 -6.70 -0.71 -1.50
CA LEU A 43 -6.61 -1.28 -0.15
C LEU A 43 -7.55 -2.47 0.02
N THR A 44 -8.72 -2.45 -0.61
CA THR A 44 -9.64 -3.59 -0.60
C THR A 44 -9.01 -4.80 -1.28
N GLU A 45 -8.34 -4.61 -2.40
CA GLU A 45 -7.65 -5.69 -3.09
C GLU A 45 -6.49 -6.25 -2.25
N VAL A 46 -5.77 -5.38 -1.56
CA VAL A 46 -4.70 -5.80 -0.65
C VAL A 46 -5.28 -6.62 0.50
N ALA A 47 -6.41 -6.18 1.06
CA ALA A 47 -7.08 -6.91 2.13
C ALA A 47 -7.46 -8.31 1.69
N ASP A 48 -8.01 -8.46 0.48
CA ASP A 48 -8.38 -9.74 -0.07
C ASP A 48 -7.15 -10.66 -0.24
N ALA A 49 -6.06 -10.10 -0.73
CA ALA A 49 -4.83 -10.86 -0.93
C ALA A 49 -4.20 -11.31 0.40
N LEU A 50 -4.41 -10.56 1.48
CA LEU A 50 -3.86 -10.84 2.80
C LEU A 50 -4.90 -11.42 3.75
N ALA A 51 -5.97 -12.01 3.22
CA ALA A 51 -7.07 -12.53 4.05
C ALA A 51 -6.72 -13.82 4.78
N ALA A 52 -5.67 -14.53 4.38
CA ALA A 52 -5.24 -15.74 5.06
C ALA A 52 -4.90 -15.44 6.54
N PRO A 53 -5.24 -16.34 7.48
CA PRO A 53 -5.05 -16.05 8.91
C PRO A 53 -3.62 -15.66 9.28
N ASN A 54 -2.62 -16.27 8.65
CA ASN A 54 -1.21 -15.98 8.92
C ASN A 54 -0.73 -14.65 8.32
N LEU A 55 -1.53 -14.01 7.47
CA LEU A 55 -1.16 -12.74 6.84
C LEU A 55 -2.03 -11.57 7.31
N ARG A 56 -3.10 -11.86 8.03
CA ARG A 56 -4.06 -10.84 8.43
C ARG A 56 -3.43 -9.74 9.27
N HIS A 57 -2.52 -10.10 10.16
CA HIS A 57 -1.85 -9.11 11.01
C HIS A 57 -1.02 -8.11 10.20
N VAL A 58 -0.51 -8.52 9.05
CA VAL A 58 0.25 -7.65 8.17
C VAL A 58 -0.64 -6.55 7.61
N PHE A 59 -1.85 -6.93 7.17
CA PHE A 59 -2.82 -5.95 6.67
C PHE A 59 -3.25 -4.99 7.77
N LEU A 60 -3.53 -5.49 8.96
CA LEU A 60 -3.94 -4.65 10.09
C LEU A 60 -2.87 -3.63 10.44
N ARG A 61 -1.60 -4.04 10.38
CA ARG A 61 -0.48 -3.13 10.63
C ARG A 61 -0.42 -2.03 9.58
N LEU A 62 -0.62 -2.39 8.30
CA LEU A 62 -0.65 -1.43 7.22
C LEU A 62 -1.73 -0.37 7.46
N MET A 63 -2.92 -0.80 7.88
CA MET A 63 -4.04 0.09 8.11
C MET A 63 -3.84 1.00 9.33
N GLU A 64 -2.93 0.66 10.23
CA GLU A 64 -2.55 1.55 11.31
C GLU A 64 -1.58 2.63 10.82
N ILE A 65 -0.67 2.26 9.92
CA ILE A 65 0.41 3.14 9.48
C ILE A 65 -0.05 4.13 8.42
N LEU A 66 -0.76 3.66 7.39
CA LEU A 66 -1.09 4.49 6.24
C LEU A 66 -1.90 5.75 6.59
N PRO A 67 -2.98 5.65 7.37
CA PRO A 67 -3.76 6.86 7.68
C PRO A 67 -2.99 7.87 8.53
N SER A 68 -1.95 7.42 9.22
CA SER A 68 -1.13 8.28 10.09
C SER A 68 0.01 8.96 9.35
N ASP A 69 0.31 8.51 8.13
CA ASP A 69 1.41 9.04 7.35
C ASP A 69 0.97 10.32 6.62
N PRO A 70 1.56 11.48 6.95
CA PRO A 70 1.17 12.74 6.32
C PRO A 70 1.49 12.80 4.82
N ASN A 71 2.38 11.93 4.33
CA ASN A 71 2.76 11.88 2.92
C ASN A 71 1.90 10.90 2.11
N THR A 72 0.94 10.24 2.75
CA THR A 72 0.07 9.28 2.08
C THR A 72 -1.34 9.82 1.98
N THR A 73 -1.90 9.83 0.78
CA THR A 73 -3.28 10.22 0.54
C THR A 73 -4.07 8.98 0.12
N ILE A 74 -5.15 8.70 0.82
CA ILE A 74 -6.06 7.60 0.50
C ILE A 74 -7.35 8.20 -0.05
N VAL A 75 -7.62 7.96 -1.34
CA VAL A 75 -8.84 8.45 -1.97
C VAL A 75 -10.00 7.53 -1.62
N PRO A 76 -11.05 8.03 -0.93
CA PRO A 76 -12.19 7.20 -0.58
C PRO A 76 -13.05 6.83 -1.79
N PRO A 77 -13.83 5.73 -1.71
CA PRO A 77 -14.63 5.27 -2.85
C PRO A 77 -15.61 6.31 -3.36
N SER A 78 -16.17 7.11 -2.46
CA SER A 78 -17.18 8.12 -2.80
C SER A 78 -16.62 9.26 -3.65
N GLN A 79 -15.29 9.40 -3.72
CA GLN A 79 -14.62 10.44 -4.49
C GLN A 79 -13.89 9.90 -5.70
N ALA A 80 -13.93 8.60 -5.91
CA ALA A 80 -13.25 7.99 -7.05
C ALA A 80 -13.96 8.40 -8.34
N PRO A 81 -13.22 8.90 -9.33
CA PRO A 81 -13.81 9.37 -10.58
C PRO A 81 -14.00 8.22 -11.56
N PHE A 82 -15.03 7.50 -11.41
CA PHE A 82 -15.33 6.42 -12.36
C PHE A 82 -16.61 6.69 -13.10
#